data_59bffca749996375f4ab7d9d5eba0f8d
#
_entry.id   59bffca749996375f4ab7d9d5eba0f8d
#
_cell.length_a   1.000
_cell.length_b   1.000
_cell.length_c   1.000
_cell.angle_alpha   90.00
_cell.angle_beta   90.00
_cell.angle_gamma   90.00
#
_symmetry.space_group_name_H-M   'P 1'
#
loop_
_entity.id
_entity.type
_entity.pdbx_description
1 polymer ?
#
loop_
_entity_poly.entity_id
_entity_poly.type
_entity_poly.pdbx_seq_one_letter_code
_entity_poly.pdbx_strand_id
1 'polypeptide(L)'
;MDIKKGLGRDVWKAKTRSRIKTLLVPYLCWNLLVLIFFAITQYLSGNSEVMAKDGYKLVADYQFIDYIKAFVALDSTTLPIDGPLWFIRNLFIIAVFLTPLLGFLFSKNKNLTIFILLVAYFVFRISDIMEYSMSSLFFFSLGGYMSIRGCSMLVEREDATPWVCLVVILVTMTSFFITHFYYPDIEYYPRGIFLICSACLIYPIIGRIADYRAQSLFSRLSVSSFFIFAIHKPLQVIVRRLTFAVIHPSEDWVLILLVFVIPMIVVGISLLIFYFIKRYMPYLGFLNGYRL
;
A
#
# COMPACT_ATOMS: atom_id res chain seq x y z
N MET A 1 -14.45 -9.58 7.46
CA MET A 1 -14.73 -9.11 8.85
C MET A 1 -16.06 -9.69 9.28
N ASP A 2 -16.05 -10.73 10.13
CA ASP A 2 -17.30 -11.38 10.58
C ASP A 2 -17.95 -10.56 11.69
N ILE A 3 -18.57 -9.44 11.34
CA ILE A 3 -19.35 -8.61 12.29
C ILE A 3 -20.62 -9.37 12.72
N LYS A 4 -21.10 -10.33 11.92
CA LYS A 4 -22.30 -11.14 12.21
C LYS A 4 -22.16 -12.04 13.45
N LYS A 5 -20.94 -12.36 13.90
CA LYS A 5 -20.70 -13.26 15.06
C LYS A 5 -20.41 -12.54 16.37
N GLY A 6 -20.72 -11.25 16.49
CA GLY A 6 -20.42 -10.47 17.68
C GLY A 6 -18.92 -10.45 18.02
N LEU A 7 -18.34 -9.28 18.24
CA LEU A 7 -16.94 -9.14 18.67
C LEU A 7 -16.78 -9.60 20.14
N GLY A 8 -16.94 -10.90 20.39
CA GLY A 8 -16.59 -11.50 21.68
C GLY A 8 -15.11 -11.20 21.97
N ARG A 9 -14.77 -10.92 23.23
CA ARG A 9 -13.42 -10.57 23.68
C ARG A 9 -12.35 -11.57 23.20
N ASP A 10 -12.70 -12.85 23.14
CA ASP A 10 -11.76 -13.92 22.73
C ASP A 10 -11.52 -13.91 21.21
N VAL A 11 -12.56 -13.63 20.42
CA VAL A 11 -12.44 -13.48 18.97
C VAL A 11 -11.57 -12.27 18.62
N TRP A 12 -11.75 -11.16 19.34
CA TRP A 12 -10.91 -9.97 19.15
C TRP A 12 -9.45 -10.25 19.51
N LYS A 13 -9.17 -10.90 20.66
CA LYS A 13 -7.82 -11.29 21.08
C LYS A 13 -7.14 -12.19 20.05
N ALA A 14 -7.84 -13.21 19.55
CA ALA A 14 -7.33 -14.13 18.55
C ALA A 14 -6.98 -13.40 17.25
N LYS A 15 -7.86 -12.50 16.78
CA LYS A 15 -7.62 -11.65 15.59
C LYS A 15 -6.44 -10.71 15.81
N THR A 16 -6.35 -10.05 16.96
CA THR A 16 -5.22 -9.15 17.31
C THR A 16 -3.90 -9.91 17.28
N ARG A 17 -3.84 -11.10 17.92
CA ARG A 17 -2.62 -11.94 17.89
C ARG A 17 -2.24 -12.35 16.46
N SER A 18 -3.20 -12.66 15.64
CA SER A 18 -2.97 -12.95 14.22
C SER A 18 -2.42 -11.71 13.49
N ARG A 19 -2.99 -10.52 13.71
CA ARG A 19 -2.54 -9.27 13.07
C ARG A 19 -1.15 -8.84 13.53
N ILE A 20 -0.79 -9.05 14.79
CA ILE A 20 0.58 -8.84 15.26
C ILE A 20 1.55 -9.68 14.44
N LYS A 21 1.28 -10.98 14.29
CA LYS A 21 2.16 -11.88 13.54
C LYS A 21 2.22 -11.55 12.03
N THR A 22 1.08 -11.23 11.42
CA THR A 22 0.99 -11.09 9.95
C THR A 22 1.23 -9.69 9.43
N LEU A 23 1.15 -8.65 10.28
CA LEU A 23 1.32 -7.25 9.89
C LEU A 23 2.44 -6.57 10.68
N LEU A 24 2.39 -6.59 12.02
CA LEU A 24 3.33 -5.82 12.85
C LEU A 24 4.75 -6.40 12.78
N VAL A 25 4.89 -7.72 12.92
CA VAL A 25 6.23 -8.36 12.87
C VAL A 25 6.91 -8.12 11.53
N PRO A 26 6.30 -8.40 10.36
CA PRO A 26 6.91 -8.07 9.07
C PRO A 26 7.21 -6.57 8.93
N TYR A 27 6.29 -5.71 9.37
CA TYR A 27 6.48 -4.25 9.34
C TYR A 27 7.76 -3.82 10.08
N LEU A 28 7.95 -4.27 11.31
CA LEU A 28 9.13 -3.94 12.10
C LEU A 28 10.42 -4.51 11.48
N CYS A 29 10.37 -5.76 11.01
CA CYS A 29 11.53 -6.40 10.39
C CYS A 29 11.98 -5.68 9.10
N TRP A 30 11.04 -5.33 8.21
CA TRP A 30 11.38 -4.62 6.98
C TRP A 30 11.92 -3.21 7.24
N ASN A 31 11.31 -2.44 8.16
CA ASN A 31 11.87 -1.13 8.53
C ASN A 31 13.27 -1.26 9.12
N LEU A 32 13.53 -2.28 9.93
CA LEU A 32 14.87 -2.56 10.47
C LEU A 32 15.86 -2.92 9.37
N LEU A 33 15.47 -3.78 8.42
CA LEU A 33 16.33 -4.15 7.28
C LEU A 33 16.67 -2.94 6.41
N VAL A 34 15.69 -2.07 6.15
CA VAL A 34 15.91 -0.84 5.36
C VAL A 34 16.76 0.16 6.14
N LEU A 35 16.58 0.29 7.46
CA LEU A 35 17.44 1.11 8.30
C LEU A 35 18.91 0.64 8.25
N ILE A 36 19.14 -0.67 8.39
CA ILE A 36 20.47 -1.28 8.29
C ILE A 36 21.05 -1.06 6.88
N PHE A 37 20.24 -1.24 5.85
CA PHE A 37 20.65 -0.99 4.47
C PHE A 37 21.14 0.45 4.27
N PHE A 38 20.39 1.45 4.74
CA PHE A 38 20.83 2.85 4.64
C PHE A 38 22.07 3.12 5.48
N ALA A 39 22.15 2.60 6.71
CA ALA A 39 23.33 2.75 7.55
C ALA A 39 24.60 2.21 6.87
N ILE A 40 24.54 1.01 6.32
CA ILE A 40 25.68 0.38 5.62
C ILE A 40 26.04 1.16 4.35
N THR A 41 25.06 1.50 3.52
CA THR A 41 25.33 2.17 2.24
C THR A 41 25.88 3.60 2.45
N GLN A 42 25.38 4.33 3.45
CA GLN A 42 25.89 5.65 3.80
C GLN A 42 27.32 5.55 4.33
N TYR A 43 27.59 4.62 5.24
CA TYR A 43 28.94 4.39 5.76
C TYR A 43 29.95 4.05 4.66
N LEU A 44 29.60 3.13 3.76
CA LEU A 44 30.46 2.73 2.64
C LEU A 44 30.69 3.86 1.62
N SER A 45 29.75 4.79 1.49
CA SER A 45 29.88 5.97 0.61
C SER A 45 30.49 7.20 1.31
N GLY A 46 31.09 7.03 2.46
CA GLY A 46 31.68 8.15 3.22
C GLY A 46 30.65 9.12 3.76
N ASN A 47 29.49 8.63 4.22
CA ASN A 47 28.35 9.42 4.69
C ASN A 47 27.81 10.42 3.64
N SER A 48 27.84 10.04 2.39
CA SER A 48 27.33 10.86 1.28
C SER A 48 25.81 11.03 1.37
N GLU A 49 25.32 12.27 1.27
CA GLU A 49 23.89 12.59 1.18
C GLU A 49 23.19 11.94 -0.01
N VAL A 50 23.95 11.61 -1.05
CA VAL A 50 23.43 10.85 -2.22
C VAL A 50 22.79 9.52 -1.80
N MET A 51 23.20 8.95 -0.66
CA MET A 51 22.61 7.72 -0.10
C MET A 51 21.52 8.00 0.96
N ALA A 52 21.26 9.26 1.28
CA ALA A 52 20.14 9.61 2.12
C ALA A 52 18.81 9.42 1.38
N LYS A 53 17.76 9.16 2.12
CA LYS A 53 16.39 9.26 1.60
C LYS A 53 16.07 10.74 1.41
N ASP A 54 15.46 11.13 0.28
CA ASP A 54 15.14 12.53 -0.04
C ASP A 54 14.49 13.24 1.16
N GLY A 55 15.09 14.33 1.63
CA GLY A 55 14.63 15.12 2.76
C GLY A 55 14.88 14.52 4.16
N TYR A 56 15.61 13.40 4.27
CA TYR A 56 15.91 12.75 5.56
C TYR A 56 17.40 12.92 5.94
N LYS A 57 17.63 13.04 7.25
CA LYS A 57 18.98 13.04 7.82
C LYS A 57 19.72 11.74 7.47
N LEU A 58 21.04 11.79 7.44
CA LEU A 58 21.88 10.58 7.44
C LEU A 58 21.62 9.76 8.70
N VAL A 59 21.70 8.44 8.59
CA VAL A 59 21.53 7.55 9.75
C VAL A 59 22.60 7.80 10.81
N ALA A 60 23.81 8.24 10.39
CA ALA A 60 24.88 8.63 11.29
C ALA A 60 24.50 9.84 12.19
N ASP A 61 23.61 10.70 11.71
CA ASP A 61 23.17 11.91 12.43
C ASP A 61 21.86 11.68 13.22
N TYR A 62 21.37 10.43 13.28
CA TYR A 62 20.14 10.11 13.99
C TYR A 62 20.31 10.27 15.51
N GLN A 63 19.40 11.04 16.09
CA GLN A 63 19.13 11.04 17.51
C GLN A 63 18.14 9.94 17.89
N PHE A 64 17.99 9.66 19.17
CA PHE A 64 17.06 8.62 19.64
C PHE A 64 15.64 8.79 19.09
N ILE A 65 15.14 10.01 19.01
CA ILE A 65 13.80 10.31 18.46
C ILE A 65 13.70 10.00 16.96
N ASP A 66 14.79 10.16 16.20
CA ASP A 66 14.81 9.88 14.76
C ASP A 66 14.69 8.36 14.50
N TYR A 67 15.29 7.53 15.35
CA TYR A 67 15.08 6.07 15.30
C TYR A 67 13.62 5.69 15.57
N ILE A 68 12.97 6.33 16.55
CA ILE A 68 11.54 6.12 16.80
C ILE A 68 10.71 6.56 15.58
N LYS A 69 10.99 7.74 15.02
CA LYS A 69 10.31 8.26 13.84
C LYS A 69 10.47 7.35 12.61
N ALA A 70 11.63 6.72 12.44
CA ALA A 70 11.88 5.78 11.36
C ALA A 70 10.90 4.59 11.36
N PHE A 71 10.38 4.22 12.53
CA PHE A 71 9.40 3.12 12.67
C PHE A 71 7.97 3.61 12.84
N VAL A 72 7.73 4.66 13.63
CA VAL A 72 6.36 5.02 14.02
C VAL A 72 5.82 6.15 13.17
N ALA A 73 6.67 7.04 12.65
CA ALA A 73 6.27 8.24 11.91
C ALA A 73 5.19 9.01 12.70
N LEU A 74 5.61 9.72 13.74
CA LEU A 74 4.72 10.44 14.67
C LEU A 74 4.03 11.63 14.00
N ASP A 75 4.65 12.19 12.96
CA ASP A 75 4.07 13.25 12.14
C ASP A 75 3.34 12.65 10.95
N SER A 76 2.24 13.24 10.58
CA SER A 76 1.43 12.86 9.44
C SER A 76 2.16 13.03 8.09
N THR A 77 3.16 13.89 8.05
CA THR A 77 4.02 14.16 6.90
C THR A 77 5.19 13.19 6.79
N THR A 78 5.54 12.46 7.87
CA THR A 78 6.65 11.53 7.87
C THR A 78 6.20 10.11 7.58
N LEU A 79 6.78 9.52 6.54
CA LEU A 79 6.64 8.10 6.23
C LEU A 79 7.64 7.29 7.05
N PRO A 80 7.37 6.01 7.36
CA PRO A 80 8.37 5.13 7.95
C PRO A 80 9.61 5.07 7.04
N ILE A 81 10.74 4.58 7.55
CA ILE A 81 11.98 4.53 6.77
C ILE A 81 11.81 3.71 5.48
N ASP A 82 11.07 2.62 5.56
CA ASP A 82 10.52 1.94 4.39
C ASP A 82 9.17 2.58 4.02
N GLY A 83 9.25 3.66 3.22
CA GLY A 83 8.11 4.51 2.90
C GLY A 83 6.83 3.77 2.56
N PRO A 84 6.79 2.82 1.62
CA PRO A 84 5.59 2.08 1.24
C PRO A 84 4.85 1.40 2.40
N LEU A 85 5.54 1.02 3.46
CA LEU A 85 4.95 0.31 4.60
C LEU A 85 4.02 1.17 5.48
N TRP A 86 3.87 2.48 5.19
CA TRP A 86 2.88 3.33 5.85
C TRP A 86 1.47 2.69 5.82
N PHE A 87 1.13 2.03 4.70
CA PHE A 87 -0.15 1.37 4.54
C PHE A 87 -0.31 0.20 5.52
N ILE A 88 0.72 -0.62 5.72
CA ILE A 88 0.70 -1.76 6.66
C ILE A 88 0.56 -1.27 8.10
N ARG A 89 1.26 -0.19 8.47
CA ARG A 89 1.11 0.46 9.78
C ARG A 89 -0.33 0.90 10.02
N ASN A 90 -0.90 1.63 9.07
CA ASN A 90 -2.27 2.13 9.18
C ASN A 90 -3.28 0.97 9.23
N LEU A 91 -3.09 -0.05 8.39
CA LEU A 91 -3.93 -1.25 8.40
C LEU A 91 -3.88 -1.97 9.75
N PHE A 92 -2.69 -2.07 10.38
CA PHE A 92 -2.54 -2.65 11.70
C PHE A 92 -3.29 -1.84 12.76
N ILE A 93 -3.10 -0.51 12.78
CA ILE A 93 -3.78 0.39 13.73
C ILE A 93 -5.30 0.27 13.59
N ILE A 94 -5.83 0.34 12.38
CA ILE A 94 -7.27 0.26 12.12
C ILE A 94 -7.80 -1.13 12.51
N ALA A 95 -7.10 -2.20 12.11
CA ALA A 95 -7.56 -3.56 12.36
C ALA A 95 -7.56 -3.95 13.84
N VAL A 96 -6.66 -3.38 14.64
CA VAL A 96 -6.53 -3.70 16.07
C VAL A 96 -7.32 -2.72 16.95
N PHE A 97 -7.17 -1.42 16.72
CA PHE A 97 -7.71 -0.41 17.63
C PHE A 97 -9.05 0.16 17.17
N LEU A 98 -9.26 0.39 15.88
CA LEU A 98 -10.49 1.02 15.37
C LEU A 98 -11.59 0.02 14.99
N THR A 99 -11.26 -1.24 14.77
CA THR A 99 -12.28 -2.26 14.39
C THR A 99 -13.41 -2.40 15.40
N PRO A 100 -13.21 -2.37 16.75
CA PRO A 100 -14.32 -2.43 17.70
C PRO A 100 -15.25 -1.23 17.57
N LEU A 101 -14.70 -0.03 17.43
CA LEU A 101 -15.47 1.21 17.24
C LEU A 101 -16.25 1.17 15.91
N LEU A 102 -15.62 0.78 14.82
CA LEU A 102 -16.29 0.62 13.53
C LEU A 102 -17.42 -0.41 13.61
N GLY A 103 -17.18 -1.54 14.29
CA GLY A 103 -18.20 -2.56 14.52
C GLY A 103 -19.41 -2.01 15.27
N PHE A 104 -19.19 -1.20 16.30
CA PHE A 104 -20.26 -0.52 17.03
C PHE A 104 -21.02 0.48 16.14
N LEU A 105 -20.33 1.33 15.41
CA LEU A 105 -20.94 2.32 14.50
C LEU A 105 -21.78 1.64 13.40
N PHE A 106 -21.24 0.61 12.76
CA PHE A 106 -21.96 -0.16 11.74
C PHE A 106 -23.16 -0.91 12.29
N SER A 107 -23.14 -1.34 13.56
CA SER A 107 -24.31 -1.98 14.20
C SER A 107 -25.45 -1.00 14.41
N LYS A 108 -25.18 0.28 14.62
CA LYS A 108 -26.19 1.33 14.78
C LYS A 108 -26.82 1.72 13.45
N ASN A 109 -26.03 2.18 12.51
CA ASN A 109 -26.49 2.51 11.16
C ASN A 109 -25.35 2.40 10.14
N LYS A 110 -25.32 1.28 9.40
CA LYS A 110 -24.25 1.00 8.44
C LYS A 110 -24.15 2.02 7.30
N ASN A 111 -25.32 2.51 6.81
CA ASN A 111 -25.35 3.45 5.70
C ASN A 111 -24.89 4.85 6.13
N LEU A 112 -25.34 5.31 7.30
CA LEU A 112 -24.89 6.58 7.85
C LEU A 112 -23.41 6.55 8.17
N THR A 113 -22.91 5.47 8.75
CA THR A 113 -21.48 5.32 9.08
C THR A 113 -20.60 5.41 7.84
N ILE A 114 -20.93 4.68 6.76
CA ILE A 114 -20.11 4.74 5.54
C ILE A 114 -20.23 6.10 4.86
N PHE A 115 -21.39 6.76 4.92
CA PHE A 115 -21.57 8.11 4.38
C PHE A 115 -20.72 9.14 5.14
N ILE A 116 -20.72 9.11 6.47
CA ILE A 116 -19.86 10.00 7.29
C ILE A 116 -18.39 9.77 6.96
N LEU A 117 -17.95 8.52 6.83
CA LEU A 117 -16.57 8.19 6.48
C LEU A 117 -16.21 8.65 5.05
N LEU A 118 -17.14 8.61 4.11
CA LEU A 118 -16.96 9.14 2.77
C LEU A 118 -16.78 10.67 2.81
N VAL A 119 -17.63 11.38 3.54
CA VAL A 119 -17.51 12.83 3.71
C VAL A 119 -16.17 13.16 4.39
N ALA A 120 -15.82 12.47 5.46
CA ALA A 120 -14.54 12.65 6.14
C ALA A 120 -13.35 12.38 5.21
N TYR A 121 -13.42 11.36 4.35
CA TYR A 121 -12.39 11.07 3.35
C TYR A 121 -12.11 12.26 2.43
N PHE A 122 -13.15 12.96 1.95
CA PHE A 122 -12.97 14.14 1.11
C PHE A 122 -12.54 15.38 1.90
N VAL A 123 -13.10 15.61 3.08
CA VAL A 123 -12.79 16.78 3.92
C VAL A 123 -11.34 16.74 4.42
N PHE A 124 -10.89 15.61 4.96
CA PHE A 124 -9.52 15.48 5.51
C PHE A 124 -8.45 15.27 4.43
N ARG A 125 -8.85 15.06 3.19
CA ARG A 125 -7.93 14.98 2.07
C ARG A 125 -7.35 16.35 1.69
N ILE A 126 -8.03 17.42 2.02
CA ILE A 126 -7.58 18.81 1.81
C ILE A 126 -6.40 19.15 2.75
N SER A 127 -6.31 18.48 3.91
CA SER A 127 -5.18 18.64 4.82
C SER A 127 -4.19 17.49 4.60
N ASP A 128 -2.97 17.78 4.17
CA ASP A 128 -1.89 16.82 3.98
C ASP A 128 -1.62 15.96 5.23
N ILE A 129 -2.07 16.46 6.38
CA ILE A 129 -1.85 15.90 7.70
C ILE A 129 -2.50 14.51 7.89
N MET A 130 -3.64 14.22 7.25
CA MET A 130 -4.41 13.00 7.50
C MET A 130 -4.76 12.20 6.24
N GLU A 131 -4.30 12.61 5.06
CA GLU A 131 -4.69 11.99 3.79
C GLU A 131 -4.51 10.47 3.80
N TYR A 132 -3.32 10.00 4.15
CA TYR A 132 -3.02 8.56 4.16
C TYR A 132 -3.82 7.79 5.20
N SER A 133 -4.03 8.38 6.37
CA SER A 133 -4.77 7.74 7.47
C SER A 133 -6.26 7.64 7.16
N MET A 134 -6.86 8.72 6.64
CA MET A 134 -8.27 8.75 6.25
C MET A 134 -8.55 7.88 5.02
N SER A 135 -7.67 7.85 4.04
CA SER A 135 -7.78 6.92 2.91
C SER A 135 -7.78 5.46 3.38
N SER A 136 -6.86 5.10 4.26
CA SER A 136 -6.80 3.75 4.83
C SER A 136 -8.07 3.39 5.61
N LEU A 137 -8.56 4.31 6.44
CA LEU A 137 -9.77 4.12 7.25
C LEU A 137 -11.00 3.96 6.37
N PHE A 138 -11.16 4.82 5.36
CA PHE A 138 -12.30 4.75 4.44
C PHE A 138 -12.33 3.43 3.66
N PHE A 139 -11.23 3.05 2.99
CA PHE A 139 -11.20 1.83 2.19
C PHE A 139 -11.32 0.56 3.05
N PHE A 140 -10.73 0.53 4.24
CA PHE A 140 -10.94 -0.57 5.18
C PHE A 140 -12.41 -0.69 5.60
N SER A 141 -13.04 0.45 5.91
CA SER A 141 -14.44 0.50 6.32
C SER A 141 -15.39 0.16 5.17
N LEU A 142 -15.05 0.56 3.95
CA LEU A 142 -15.79 0.19 2.74
C LEU A 142 -15.81 -1.34 2.56
N GLY A 143 -14.65 -2.00 2.71
CA GLY A 143 -14.57 -3.46 2.69
C GLY A 143 -15.40 -4.12 3.81
N GLY A 144 -15.40 -3.52 5.01
CA GLY A 144 -16.27 -3.94 6.12
C GLY A 144 -17.76 -3.80 5.82
N TYR A 145 -18.16 -2.67 5.24
CA TYR A 145 -19.54 -2.40 4.81
C TYR A 145 -20.03 -3.41 3.76
N MET A 146 -19.19 -3.70 2.75
CA MET A 146 -19.50 -4.72 1.74
C MET A 146 -19.69 -6.10 2.35
N SER A 147 -18.81 -6.49 3.27
CA SER A 147 -18.92 -7.77 4.01
C SER A 147 -20.22 -7.88 4.82
N ILE A 148 -20.67 -6.78 5.46
CA ILE A 148 -21.94 -6.74 6.21
C ILE A 148 -23.15 -6.87 5.30
N ARG A 149 -23.09 -6.27 4.10
CA ARG A 149 -24.16 -6.40 3.11
C ARG A 149 -24.21 -7.79 2.47
N GLY A 150 -23.19 -8.60 2.64
CA GLY A 150 -23.06 -9.89 1.96
C GLY A 150 -22.69 -9.77 0.50
N CYS A 151 -22.30 -8.57 0.04
CA CYS A 151 -21.81 -8.33 -1.31
C CYS A 151 -20.32 -8.59 -1.37
N SER A 152 -19.85 -9.29 -2.38
CA SER A 152 -18.41 -9.42 -2.65
C SER A 152 -17.84 -8.10 -3.19
N MET A 153 -18.69 -7.27 -3.81
CA MET A 153 -18.38 -6.00 -4.44
C MET A 153 -19.55 -5.03 -4.40
N LEU A 154 -19.28 -3.72 -4.61
CA LEU A 154 -20.30 -2.68 -4.76
C LEU A 154 -21.05 -2.82 -6.09
N VAL A 155 -20.34 -3.29 -7.12
CA VAL A 155 -20.92 -3.60 -8.45
C VAL A 155 -20.74 -5.08 -8.67
N GLU A 156 -21.84 -5.82 -8.85
CA GLU A 156 -21.79 -7.24 -9.11
C GLU A 156 -21.27 -7.49 -10.54
N ARG A 157 -20.62 -8.64 -10.73
CA ARG A 157 -20.01 -8.98 -12.02
C ARG A 157 -21.06 -9.03 -13.16
N GLU A 158 -22.28 -9.43 -12.84
CA GLU A 158 -23.38 -9.57 -13.80
C GLU A 158 -23.92 -8.23 -14.27
N ASP A 159 -23.95 -7.23 -13.39
CA ASP A 159 -24.47 -5.89 -13.67
C ASP A 159 -23.44 -4.96 -14.32
N ALA A 160 -22.14 -5.30 -14.22
CA ALA A 160 -21.08 -4.46 -14.74
C ALA A 160 -20.80 -4.75 -16.22
N THR A 161 -21.06 -3.78 -17.09
CA THR A 161 -20.56 -3.79 -18.45
C THR A 161 -19.09 -3.36 -18.46
N PRO A 162 -18.12 -4.23 -18.85
CA PRO A 162 -16.69 -3.94 -18.73
C PRO A 162 -16.27 -2.64 -19.42
N TRP A 163 -16.85 -2.36 -20.59
CA TRP A 163 -16.56 -1.13 -21.33
C TRP A 163 -17.04 0.13 -20.60
N VAL A 164 -18.21 0.08 -19.96
CA VAL A 164 -18.70 1.21 -19.14
C VAL A 164 -17.78 1.43 -17.94
N CYS A 165 -17.39 0.37 -17.25
CA CYS A 165 -16.44 0.45 -16.14
C CYS A 165 -15.10 1.04 -16.59
N LEU A 166 -14.57 0.60 -17.72
CA LEU A 166 -13.33 1.10 -18.28
C LEU A 166 -13.44 2.58 -18.63
N VAL A 167 -14.53 3.00 -19.30
CA VAL A 167 -14.77 4.40 -19.64
C VAL A 167 -14.84 5.28 -18.39
N VAL A 168 -15.54 4.85 -17.34
CA VAL A 168 -15.62 5.59 -16.07
C VAL A 168 -14.23 5.73 -15.43
N ILE A 169 -13.41 4.68 -15.42
CA ILE A 169 -12.03 4.75 -14.91
C ILE A 169 -11.20 5.72 -15.75
N LEU A 170 -11.28 5.65 -17.07
CA LEU A 170 -10.52 6.54 -17.96
C LEU A 170 -10.95 8.01 -17.83
N VAL A 171 -12.25 8.29 -17.74
CA VAL A 171 -12.76 9.66 -17.55
C VAL A 171 -12.31 10.23 -16.22
N THR A 172 -12.40 9.46 -15.12
CA THR A 172 -11.97 9.92 -13.80
C THR A 172 -10.46 10.07 -13.72
N MET A 173 -9.70 9.19 -14.38
CA MET A 173 -8.24 9.30 -14.52
C MET A 173 -7.83 10.54 -15.30
N THR A 174 -8.47 10.81 -16.43
CA THR A 174 -8.23 12.01 -17.26
C THR A 174 -8.54 13.27 -16.47
N SER A 175 -9.67 13.29 -15.76
CA SER A 175 -10.05 14.43 -14.89
C SER A 175 -8.98 14.66 -13.80
N PHE A 176 -8.45 13.61 -13.19
CA PHE A 176 -7.35 13.72 -12.23
C PHE A 176 -6.10 14.32 -12.87
N PHE A 177 -5.66 13.82 -14.04
CA PHE A 177 -4.48 14.37 -14.71
C PHE A 177 -4.65 15.83 -15.12
N ILE A 178 -5.81 16.22 -15.67
CA ILE A 178 -6.09 17.61 -16.03
C ILE A 178 -5.99 18.50 -14.79
N THR A 179 -6.60 18.10 -13.67
CA THR A 179 -6.53 18.92 -12.45
C THR A 179 -5.14 18.95 -11.85
N HIS A 180 -4.38 17.86 -11.89
CA HIS A 180 -3.00 17.80 -11.41
C HIS A 180 -2.09 18.81 -12.13
N PHE A 181 -2.22 18.95 -13.46
CA PHE A 181 -1.35 19.84 -14.24
C PHE A 181 -1.84 21.28 -14.30
N TYR A 182 -3.15 21.51 -14.32
CA TYR A 182 -3.72 22.85 -14.54
C TYR A 182 -4.39 23.46 -13.32
N TYR A 183 -4.83 22.65 -12.36
CA TYR A 183 -5.61 23.10 -11.19
C TYR A 183 -5.17 22.35 -9.92
N PRO A 184 -3.92 22.49 -9.47
CA PRO A 184 -3.37 21.71 -8.35
C PRO A 184 -4.15 21.89 -7.04
N ASP A 185 -4.76 23.05 -6.81
CA ASP A 185 -5.51 23.35 -5.60
C ASP A 185 -6.75 22.47 -5.41
N ILE A 186 -7.30 21.92 -6.48
CA ILE A 186 -8.50 21.07 -6.45
C ILE A 186 -8.26 19.62 -6.86
N GLU A 187 -7.01 19.25 -7.14
CA GLU A 187 -6.66 17.89 -7.62
C GLU A 187 -7.12 16.77 -6.67
N TYR A 188 -7.22 17.06 -5.39
CA TYR A 188 -7.61 16.10 -4.36
C TYR A 188 -8.98 15.46 -4.62
N TYR A 189 -9.94 16.20 -5.16
CA TYR A 189 -11.28 15.69 -5.41
C TYR A 189 -11.32 14.68 -6.57
N PRO A 190 -10.87 15.01 -7.80
CA PRO A 190 -10.82 14.06 -8.91
C PRO A 190 -9.95 12.85 -8.60
N ARG A 191 -8.82 13.02 -7.93
CA ARG A 191 -7.96 11.93 -7.48
C ARG A 191 -8.71 10.98 -6.52
N GLY A 192 -9.48 11.55 -5.57
CA GLY A 192 -10.30 10.77 -4.66
C GLY A 192 -11.38 9.96 -5.37
N ILE A 193 -12.09 10.57 -6.29
CA ILE A 193 -13.11 9.93 -7.12
C ILE A 193 -12.48 8.81 -7.97
N PHE A 194 -11.36 9.09 -8.64
CA PHE A 194 -10.63 8.11 -9.42
C PHE A 194 -10.24 6.88 -8.60
N LEU A 195 -9.72 7.06 -7.39
CA LEU A 195 -9.35 5.95 -6.51
C LEU A 195 -10.55 5.10 -6.09
N ILE A 196 -11.68 5.73 -5.76
CA ILE A 196 -12.92 5.01 -5.41
C ILE A 196 -13.45 4.24 -6.61
N CYS A 197 -13.57 4.89 -7.77
CA CYS A 197 -14.03 4.25 -9.01
C CYS A 197 -13.13 3.07 -9.39
N SER A 198 -11.80 3.26 -9.35
CA SER A 198 -10.85 2.19 -9.65
C SER A 198 -10.99 1.00 -8.68
N ALA A 199 -11.08 1.27 -7.38
CA ALA A 199 -11.23 0.21 -6.37
C ALA A 199 -12.54 -0.58 -6.55
N CYS A 200 -13.63 0.06 -6.98
CA CYS A 200 -14.94 -0.57 -7.14
C CYS A 200 -15.10 -1.29 -8.49
N LEU A 201 -14.48 -0.77 -9.56
CA LEU A 201 -14.76 -1.19 -10.93
C LEU A 201 -13.69 -2.08 -11.55
N ILE A 202 -12.45 -2.05 -11.06
CA ILE A 202 -11.36 -2.83 -11.66
C ILE A 202 -11.58 -4.34 -11.55
N TYR A 203 -12.16 -4.80 -10.46
CA TYR A 203 -12.36 -6.23 -10.22
C TYR A 203 -13.43 -6.85 -11.14
N PRO A 204 -14.62 -6.27 -11.33
CA PRO A 204 -15.57 -6.77 -12.32
C PRO A 204 -14.96 -6.85 -13.73
N ILE A 205 -14.13 -5.87 -14.11
CA ILE A 205 -13.40 -5.86 -15.39
C ILE A 205 -12.47 -7.08 -15.48
N ILE A 206 -11.59 -7.24 -14.51
CA ILE A 206 -10.61 -8.35 -14.48
C ILE A 206 -11.36 -9.69 -14.44
N GLY A 207 -12.41 -9.81 -13.63
CA GLY A 207 -13.19 -11.04 -13.49
C GLY A 207 -13.89 -11.48 -14.78
N ARG A 208 -14.13 -10.56 -15.74
CA ARG A 208 -14.72 -10.91 -17.06
C ARG A 208 -13.66 -11.17 -18.14
N ILE A 209 -12.52 -10.48 -18.08
CA ILE A 209 -11.49 -10.57 -19.12
C ILE A 209 -10.50 -11.70 -18.82
N ALA A 210 -10.19 -11.95 -17.55
CA ALA A 210 -9.22 -12.95 -17.16
C ALA A 210 -9.79 -14.37 -17.34
N ASP A 211 -9.14 -15.15 -18.18
CA ASP A 211 -9.39 -16.58 -18.29
C ASP A 211 -8.90 -17.36 -17.05
N TYR A 212 -9.19 -18.66 -16.99
CA TYR A 212 -8.79 -19.52 -15.88
C TYR A 212 -7.26 -19.56 -15.69
N ARG A 213 -6.49 -19.47 -16.77
CA ARG A 213 -5.00 -19.48 -16.70
C ARG A 213 -4.48 -18.21 -16.09
N ALA A 214 -4.99 -17.06 -16.49
CA ALA A 214 -4.64 -15.77 -15.89
C ALA A 214 -5.02 -15.72 -14.41
N GLN A 215 -6.21 -16.19 -14.03
CA GLN A 215 -6.63 -16.28 -12.63
C GLN A 215 -5.69 -17.16 -11.78
N SER A 216 -5.28 -18.33 -12.32
CA SER A 216 -4.32 -19.22 -11.65
C SER A 216 -2.96 -18.56 -11.47
N LEU A 217 -2.45 -17.83 -12.50
CA LEU A 217 -1.21 -17.09 -12.42
C LEU A 217 -1.28 -15.99 -11.36
N PHE A 218 -2.33 -15.18 -11.36
CA PHE A 218 -2.54 -14.13 -10.36
C PHE A 218 -2.63 -14.69 -8.94
N SER A 219 -3.31 -15.81 -8.76
CA SER A 219 -3.39 -16.50 -7.47
C SER A 219 -2.01 -16.93 -6.96
N ARG A 220 -1.16 -17.47 -7.83
CA ARG A 220 0.23 -17.85 -7.47
C ARG A 220 1.08 -16.63 -7.13
N LEU A 221 0.98 -15.56 -7.91
CA LEU A 221 1.73 -14.32 -7.68
C LEU A 221 1.25 -13.58 -6.43
N SER A 222 -0.02 -13.73 -6.04
CA SER A 222 -0.58 -13.08 -4.85
C SER A 222 0.14 -13.48 -3.55
N VAL A 223 0.71 -14.68 -3.49
CA VAL A 223 1.49 -15.15 -2.33
C VAL A 223 2.75 -14.32 -2.13
N SER A 224 3.40 -13.86 -3.21
CA SER A 224 4.61 -13.05 -3.16
C SER A 224 4.33 -11.54 -3.10
N SER A 225 3.08 -11.11 -3.25
CA SER A 225 2.72 -9.69 -3.39
C SER A 225 3.16 -8.83 -2.20
N PHE A 226 3.00 -9.34 -0.98
CA PHE A 226 3.45 -8.61 0.21
C PHE A 226 4.98 -8.46 0.25
N PHE A 227 5.71 -9.51 -0.10
CA PHE A 227 7.17 -9.48 -0.15
C PHE A 227 7.67 -8.48 -1.19
N ILE A 228 7.09 -8.52 -2.41
CA ILE A 228 7.40 -7.54 -3.46
C ILE A 228 7.11 -6.13 -2.97
N PHE A 229 5.94 -5.91 -2.34
CA PHE A 229 5.56 -4.62 -1.80
C PHE A 229 6.54 -4.09 -0.74
N ALA A 230 7.10 -4.95 0.10
CA ALA A 230 8.05 -4.53 1.12
C ALA A 230 9.47 -4.28 0.57
N ILE A 231 9.95 -5.08 -0.39
CA ILE A 231 11.34 -4.98 -0.87
C ILE A 231 11.52 -4.03 -2.05
N HIS A 232 10.44 -3.67 -2.78
CA HIS A 232 10.57 -2.95 -4.06
C HIS A 232 11.28 -1.60 -3.93
N LYS A 233 11.06 -0.83 -2.85
CA LYS A 233 11.63 0.51 -2.70
C LYS A 233 13.15 0.50 -2.56
N PRO A 234 13.79 -0.26 -1.65
CA PRO A 234 15.25 -0.36 -1.61
C PRO A 234 15.82 -0.94 -2.91
N LEU A 235 15.19 -1.95 -3.51
CA LEU A 235 15.64 -2.48 -4.80
C LEU A 235 15.53 -1.46 -5.93
N GLN A 236 14.46 -0.68 -5.98
CA GLN A 236 14.29 0.38 -6.96
C GLN A 236 15.40 1.43 -6.88
N VAL A 237 15.83 1.80 -5.67
CA VAL A 237 16.96 2.72 -5.48
C VAL A 237 18.23 2.13 -6.07
N ILE A 238 18.54 0.87 -5.79
CA ILE A 238 19.72 0.19 -6.31
C ILE A 238 19.67 0.09 -7.85
N VAL A 239 18.58 -0.50 -8.38
CA VAL A 239 18.42 -0.73 -9.82
C VAL A 239 18.48 0.59 -10.59
N ARG A 240 17.76 1.63 -10.12
CA ARG A 240 17.78 2.95 -10.74
C ARG A 240 19.19 3.51 -10.80
N ARG A 241 19.95 3.50 -9.70
CA ARG A 241 21.30 4.03 -9.65
C ARG A 241 22.26 3.29 -10.56
N LEU A 242 22.21 1.95 -10.54
CA LEU A 242 23.05 1.15 -11.44
C LEU A 242 22.71 1.41 -12.92
N THR A 243 21.41 1.48 -13.23
CA THR A 243 20.95 1.77 -14.60
C THR A 243 21.44 3.15 -15.07
N PHE A 244 21.28 4.18 -14.25
CA PHE A 244 21.71 5.53 -14.59
C PHE A 244 23.24 5.67 -14.65
N ALA A 245 23.98 4.94 -13.83
CA ALA A 245 25.44 4.91 -13.88
C ALA A 245 26.00 4.21 -15.14
N VAL A 246 25.24 3.26 -15.74
CA VAL A 246 25.67 2.54 -16.93
C VAL A 246 25.16 3.20 -18.21
N ILE A 247 23.90 3.60 -18.25
CA ILE A 247 23.24 4.09 -19.49
C ILE A 247 23.46 5.59 -19.70
N HIS A 248 23.63 6.37 -18.60
CA HIS A 248 23.74 7.85 -18.64
C HIS A 248 22.66 8.48 -19.53
N PRO A 249 21.36 8.24 -19.24
CA PRO A 249 20.29 8.62 -20.14
C PRO A 249 20.22 10.14 -20.27
N SER A 250 20.39 10.64 -21.50
CA SER A 250 20.24 12.06 -21.85
C SER A 250 18.96 12.34 -22.64
N GLU A 251 18.41 11.31 -23.30
CA GLU A 251 17.26 11.44 -24.20
C GLU A 251 15.95 11.15 -23.46
N ASP A 252 14.93 11.99 -23.67
CA ASP A 252 13.62 11.87 -22.98
C ASP A 252 12.94 10.53 -23.24
N TRP A 253 13.04 9.99 -24.47
CA TRP A 253 12.43 8.70 -24.78
C TRP A 253 13.07 7.53 -24.00
N VAL A 254 14.39 7.62 -23.72
CA VAL A 254 15.09 6.65 -22.88
C VAL A 254 14.57 6.73 -21.44
N LEU A 255 14.38 7.94 -20.91
CA LEU A 255 13.81 8.16 -19.59
C LEU A 255 12.40 7.57 -19.51
N ILE A 256 11.55 7.81 -20.51
CA ILE A 256 10.21 7.22 -20.59
C ILE A 256 10.28 5.69 -20.58
N LEU A 257 11.17 5.10 -21.38
CA LEU A 257 11.35 3.64 -21.41
C LEU A 257 11.78 3.10 -20.04
N LEU A 258 12.71 3.77 -19.36
CA LEU A 258 13.21 3.35 -18.05
C LEU A 258 12.14 3.41 -16.95
N VAL A 259 11.14 4.29 -17.05
CA VAL A 259 9.98 4.33 -16.13
C VAL A 259 9.22 3.01 -16.13
N PHE A 260 9.16 2.30 -17.27
CA PHE A 260 8.50 0.99 -17.36
C PHE A 260 9.46 -0.17 -17.08
N VAL A 261 10.68 -0.10 -17.58
CA VAL A 261 11.66 -1.20 -17.50
C VAL A 261 12.17 -1.40 -16.07
N ILE A 262 12.50 -0.32 -15.36
CA ILE A 262 13.02 -0.43 -13.98
C ILE A 262 12.05 -1.16 -13.05
N PRO A 263 10.74 -0.82 -12.97
CA PRO A 263 9.79 -1.57 -12.14
C PRO A 263 9.68 -3.05 -12.53
N MET A 264 9.73 -3.38 -13.81
CA MET A 264 9.70 -4.78 -14.25
C MET A 264 10.91 -5.57 -13.76
N ILE A 265 12.11 -4.99 -13.84
CA ILE A 265 13.34 -5.57 -13.31
C ILE A 265 13.23 -5.75 -11.79
N VAL A 266 12.75 -4.74 -11.08
CA VAL A 266 12.56 -4.78 -9.61
C VAL A 266 11.60 -5.90 -9.21
N VAL A 267 10.48 -6.06 -9.91
CA VAL A 267 9.52 -7.15 -9.66
C VAL A 267 10.17 -8.50 -9.94
N GLY A 268 10.91 -8.63 -11.06
CA GLY A 268 11.61 -9.87 -11.40
C GLY A 268 12.63 -10.28 -10.33
N ILE A 269 13.48 -9.35 -9.89
CA ILE A 269 14.46 -9.59 -8.82
C ILE A 269 13.74 -9.94 -7.51
N SER A 270 12.67 -9.22 -7.16
CA SER A 270 11.89 -9.50 -5.95
C SER A 270 11.32 -10.91 -5.94
N LEU A 271 10.80 -11.39 -7.08
CA LEU A 271 10.31 -12.75 -7.24
C LEU A 271 11.43 -13.79 -7.09
N LEU A 272 12.59 -13.56 -7.71
CA LEU A 272 13.75 -14.45 -7.58
C LEU A 272 14.17 -14.57 -6.11
N ILE A 273 14.30 -13.44 -5.38
CA ILE A 273 14.65 -13.43 -3.96
C ILE A 273 13.57 -14.16 -3.15
N PHE A 274 12.29 -13.91 -3.42
CA PHE A 274 11.18 -14.56 -2.71
C PHE A 274 11.23 -16.08 -2.87
N TYR A 275 11.37 -16.59 -4.11
CA TYR A 275 11.43 -18.03 -4.35
C TYR A 275 12.70 -18.67 -3.79
N PHE A 276 13.82 -17.96 -3.79
CA PHE A 276 15.06 -18.39 -3.13
C PHE A 276 14.84 -18.55 -1.62
N ILE A 277 14.27 -17.53 -0.96
CA ILE A 277 13.97 -17.59 0.49
C ILE A 277 12.99 -18.72 0.78
N LYS A 278 11.92 -18.82 0.00
CA LYS A 278 10.92 -19.88 0.17
C LYS A 278 11.54 -21.28 0.12
N ARG A 279 12.50 -21.50 -0.76
CA ARG A 279 13.13 -22.83 -0.98
C ARG A 279 14.21 -23.15 0.05
N TYR A 280 15.08 -22.17 0.34
CA TYR A 280 16.30 -22.43 1.12
C TYR A 280 16.25 -21.88 2.54
N MET A 281 15.39 -20.91 2.81
CA MET A 281 15.30 -20.23 4.11
C MET A 281 13.84 -20.09 4.59
N PRO A 282 13.05 -21.19 4.69
CA PRO A 282 11.62 -21.12 5.02
C PRO A 282 11.35 -20.50 6.40
N TYR A 283 12.33 -20.51 7.30
CA TYR A 283 12.24 -19.86 8.62
C TYR A 283 12.09 -18.32 8.50
N LEU A 284 12.48 -17.70 7.38
CA LEU A 284 12.27 -16.29 7.09
C LEU A 284 10.84 -15.97 6.59
N GLY A 285 9.93 -16.94 6.64
CA GLY A 285 8.53 -16.75 6.24
C GLY A 285 7.81 -15.62 6.99
N PHE A 286 8.30 -15.21 8.15
CA PHE A 286 7.78 -14.05 8.86
C PHE A 286 7.93 -12.74 8.07
N LEU A 287 8.92 -12.60 7.19
CA LEU A 287 9.09 -11.45 6.31
C LEU A 287 7.94 -11.29 5.30
N ASN A 288 7.23 -12.38 5.00
CA ASN A 288 6.03 -12.37 4.15
C ASN A 288 4.73 -12.56 4.97
N GLY A 289 4.74 -12.25 6.25
CA GLY A 289 3.58 -12.44 7.12
C GLY A 289 3.16 -13.90 7.26
N TYR A 290 4.11 -14.84 7.23
CA TYR A 290 3.90 -16.31 7.27
C TYR A 290 3.07 -16.86 6.09
N ARG A 291 3.09 -16.19 4.94
CA ARG A 291 2.47 -16.63 3.70
C ARG A 291 3.54 -17.15 2.74
N LEU A 292 4.03 -18.36 2.96
CA LEU A 292 5.00 -19.03 2.09
C LEU A 292 4.35 -20.11 1.24
#